data_99c915c2776b767e8a10e56c8ca9c487
#
_entry.id   99c915c2776b767e8a10e56c8ca9c487
#
_cell.length_a   1.000
_cell.length_b   1.000
_cell.length_c   1.000
_cell.angle_alpha   90.00
_cell.angle_beta   90.00
_cell.angle_gamma   90.00
#
_symmetry.space_group_name_H-M   'P 1'
#
loop_
_entity.id
_entity.type
_entity.pdbx_description
1 polymer ?
#
loop_
_entity_poly.entity_id
_entity_poly.type
_entity_poly.pdbx_seq_one_letter_code
_entity_poly.pdbx_strand_id
1 'polypeptide(L)'
;MSLPLPILPPSYCDEQTDLHPYLDDLISRSKTYNQSHFLSVTIETDYSDPLAILEEIHSEETPICYLEKPSKEFSIAAGDYLTVNRFSGEDRFLKGKEWAENIFQKIQVAGDHRVPGTGPTLFLSATFENDPSDSEQIPPLEIFLPRWQV
;
A
#
# COMPACT_ATOMS: atom_id res chain seq x y z
N MET A 1 -31.40 3.32 -15.07
CA MET A 1 -30.99 2.17 -14.27
C MET A 1 -30.21 2.72 -13.07
N SER A 2 -30.74 2.56 -11.85
CA SER A 2 -30.03 2.96 -10.63
C SER A 2 -28.92 1.96 -10.41
N LEU A 3 -27.66 2.43 -10.34
CA LEU A 3 -26.55 1.60 -9.92
C LEU A 3 -26.82 1.12 -8.48
N PRO A 4 -26.58 -0.15 -8.16
CA PRO A 4 -26.69 -0.61 -6.79
C PRO A 4 -25.78 0.22 -5.89
N LEU A 5 -26.26 0.55 -4.68
CA LEU A 5 -25.45 1.24 -3.70
C LEU A 5 -24.16 0.43 -3.45
N PRO A 6 -23.01 1.10 -3.32
CA PRO A 6 -21.76 0.41 -3.06
C PRO A 6 -21.85 -0.36 -1.73
N ILE A 7 -21.40 -1.61 -1.74
CA ILE A 7 -21.22 -2.37 -0.50
C ILE A 7 -20.04 -1.73 0.24
N LEU A 8 -20.30 -1.23 1.44
CA LEU A 8 -19.23 -0.68 2.28
C LEU A 8 -18.55 -1.81 3.04
N PRO A 9 -17.21 -1.87 3.05
CA PRO A 9 -16.49 -2.85 3.83
C PRO A 9 -16.70 -2.61 5.34
N PRO A 10 -16.54 -3.66 6.17
CA PRO A 10 -16.69 -3.53 7.62
C PRO A 10 -15.63 -2.60 8.20
N SER A 11 -15.99 -1.89 9.28
CA SER A 11 -15.06 -1.04 10.02
C SER A 11 -14.11 -1.83 10.94
N TYR A 12 -14.40 -3.10 11.16
CA TYR A 12 -13.58 -4.05 11.91
C TYR A 12 -13.50 -5.34 11.12
N CYS A 13 -12.31 -5.93 11.04
CA CYS A 13 -12.07 -7.21 10.41
C CYS A 13 -11.30 -8.11 11.37
N ASP A 14 -11.66 -9.38 11.36
CA ASP A 14 -10.96 -10.47 12.01
C ASP A 14 -10.74 -11.62 11.01
N GLU A 15 -10.11 -12.70 11.46
CA GLU A 15 -9.85 -13.87 10.60
C GLU A 15 -11.11 -14.56 10.06
N GLN A 16 -12.29 -14.30 10.65
CA GLN A 16 -13.56 -14.89 10.27
C GLN A 16 -14.41 -13.97 9.40
N THR A 17 -13.95 -12.74 9.16
CA THR A 17 -14.70 -11.76 8.37
C THR A 17 -14.81 -12.20 6.91
N ASP A 18 -16.03 -12.41 6.42
CA ASP A 18 -16.26 -12.74 5.01
C ASP A 18 -16.08 -11.51 4.11
N LEU A 19 -14.99 -11.49 3.37
CA LEU A 19 -14.65 -10.42 2.43
C LEU A 19 -15.10 -10.69 0.99
N HIS A 20 -15.66 -11.87 0.68
CA HIS A 20 -16.09 -12.22 -0.68
C HIS A 20 -17.05 -11.21 -1.31
N PRO A 21 -18.09 -10.69 -0.60
CA PRO A 21 -19.01 -9.72 -1.19
C PRO A 21 -18.32 -8.43 -1.63
N TYR A 22 -17.28 -7.99 -0.89
CA TYR A 22 -16.50 -6.79 -1.20
C TYR A 22 -15.58 -7.00 -2.39
N LEU A 23 -14.98 -8.19 -2.49
CA LEU A 23 -14.16 -8.57 -3.64
C LEU A 23 -15.00 -8.68 -4.91
N ASP A 24 -16.20 -9.26 -4.84
CA ASP A 24 -17.13 -9.35 -5.98
C ASP A 24 -17.57 -7.97 -6.47
N ASP A 25 -17.83 -7.03 -5.56
CA ASP A 25 -18.14 -5.63 -5.91
C ASP A 25 -16.96 -4.95 -6.61
N LEU A 26 -15.73 -5.09 -6.07
CA LEU A 26 -14.52 -4.55 -6.68
C LEU A 26 -14.23 -5.14 -8.05
N ILE A 27 -14.43 -6.45 -8.23
CA ILE A 27 -14.29 -7.13 -9.53
C ILE A 27 -15.29 -6.55 -10.54
N SER A 28 -16.54 -6.37 -10.12
CA SER A 28 -17.59 -5.79 -10.95
C SER A 28 -17.26 -4.36 -11.39
N ARG A 29 -16.76 -3.54 -10.47
CA ARG A 29 -16.30 -2.16 -10.77
C ARG A 29 -15.10 -2.17 -11.71
N SER A 30 -14.11 -3.02 -11.44
CA SER A 30 -12.93 -3.14 -12.30
C SER A 30 -13.30 -3.48 -13.74
N LYS A 31 -14.25 -4.38 -13.94
CA LYS A 31 -14.78 -4.72 -15.27
C LYS A 31 -15.56 -3.56 -15.90
N THR A 32 -16.40 -2.87 -15.12
CA THR A 32 -17.25 -1.77 -15.62
C THR A 32 -16.41 -0.58 -16.07
N TYR A 33 -15.40 -0.21 -15.30
CA TYR A 33 -14.57 0.97 -15.56
C TYR A 33 -13.26 0.65 -16.27
N ASN A 34 -12.98 -0.64 -16.53
CA ASN A 34 -11.73 -1.13 -17.12
C ASN A 34 -10.48 -0.57 -16.37
N GLN A 35 -10.54 -0.60 -15.04
CA GLN A 35 -9.48 -0.10 -14.15
C GLN A 35 -9.24 -1.08 -13.01
N SER A 36 -7.98 -1.13 -12.54
CA SER A 36 -7.63 -1.89 -11.33
C SER A 36 -8.16 -1.18 -10.10
N HIS A 37 -8.74 -1.94 -9.18
CA HIS A 37 -9.14 -1.51 -7.84
C HIS A 37 -8.46 -2.41 -6.81
N PHE A 38 -8.29 -1.89 -5.60
CA PHE A 38 -7.60 -2.57 -4.51
C PHE A 38 -8.49 -2.63 -3.28
N LEU A 39 -8.34 -3.68 -2.49
CA LEU A 39 -8.91 -3.79 -1.16
C LEU A 39 -7.77 -3.81 -0.14
N SER A 40 -7.77 -2.84 0.76
CA SER A 40 -6.89 -2.83 1.93
C SER A 40 -7.66 -3.36 3.12
N VAL A 41 -7.16 -4.42 3.74
CA VAL A 41 -7.78 -5.04 4.92
C VAL A 41 -6.82 -4.90 6.09
N THR A 42 -7.30 -4.29 7.18
CA THR A 42 -6.57 -4.24 8.44
C THR A 42 -7.18 -5.23 9.42
N ILE A 43 -6.35 -6.15 9.91
CA ILE A 43 -6.72 -7.16 10.90
C ILE A 43 -5.89 -6.93 12.15
N GLU A 44 -6.53 -6.90 13.31
CA GLU A 44 -5.85 -6.87 14.59
C GLU A 44 -5.29 -8.27 14.89
N THR A 45 -4.02 -8.32 15.28
CA THR A 45 -3.34 -9.56 15.67
C THR A 45 -2.76 -9.40 17.07
N ASP A 46 -2.40 -10.53 17.69
CA ASP A 46 -1.57 -10.50 18.89
C ASP A 46 -0.24 -9.78 18.60
N TYR A 47 0.42 -9.33 19.67
CA TYR A 47 1.70 -8.61 19.55
C TYR A 47 2.68 -9.39 18.68
N SER A 48 3.16 -8.74 17.65
CA SER A 48 4.16 -9.27 16.73
C SER A 48 5.26 -8.24 16.52
N ASP A 49 6.51 -8.67 16.56
CA ASP A 49 7.63 -7.81 16.20
C ASP A 49 7.69 -7.68 14.66
N PRO A 50 7.49 -6.48 14.09
CA PRO A 50 7.53 -6.30 12.64
C PRO A 50 8.87 -6.70 12.00
N LEU A 51 9.99 -6.57 12.74
CA LEU A 51 11.29 -6.99 12.24
C LEU A 51 11.41 -8.51 12.15
N ALA A 52 10.90 -9.24 13.14
CA ALA A 52 10.88 -10.69 13.11
C ALA A 52 10.01 -11.24 11.97
N ILE A 53 8.84 -10.61 11.72
CA ILE A 53 7.99 -10.97 10.59
C ILE A 53 8.72 -10.72 9.27
N LEU A 54 9.41 -9.59 9.16
CA LEU A 54 10.15 -9.26 7.96
C LEU A 54 11.29 -10.25 7.69
N GLU A 55 12.02 -10.69 8.72
CA GLU A 55 13.06 -11.72 8.60
C GLU A 55 12.50 -13.06 8.14
N GLU A 56 11.30 -13.43 8.60
CA GLU A 56 10.66 -14.70 8.22
C GLU A 56 10.12 -14.70 6.78
N ILE A 57 9.59 -13.56 6.33
CA ILE A 57 8.94 -13.46 5.00
C ILE A 57 9.93 -13.01 3.91
N HIS A 58 11.07 -12.41 4.31
CA HIS A 58 12.03 -11.83 3.36
C HIS A 58 12.55 -12.86 2.36
N SER A 59 12.53 -12.48 1.09
CA SER A 59 13.31 -13.13 0.02
C SER A 59 14.18 -12.08 -0.68
N GLU A 60 15.33 -12.51 -1.21
CA GLU A 60 16.28 -11.60 -1.90
C GLU A 60 15.65 -10.89 -3.11
N GLU A 61 14.55 -11.41 -3.65
CA GLU A 61 13.88 -10.90 -4.84
C GLU A 61 12.74 -9.92 -4.54
N THR A 62 12.31 -9.81 -3.27
CA THR A 62 11.16 -8.96 -2.91
C THR A 62 11.60 -7.67 -2.22
N PRO A 63 11.05 -6.51 -2.65
CA PRO A 63 11.31 -5.26 -1.96
C PRO A 63 10.73 -5.29 -0.55
N ILE A 64 11.49 -4.76 0.39
CA ILE A 64 11.09 -4.63 1.78
C ILE A 64 11.32 -3.19 2.25
N CYS A 65 10.52 -2.78 3.21
CA CYS A 65 10.71 -1.52 3.92
C CYS A 65 10.51 -1.75 5.41
N TYR A 66 11.41 -1.24 6.21
CA TYR A 66 11.29 -1.18 7.65
C TYR A 66 11.52 0.25 8.13
N LEU A 67 10.62 0.74 8.95
CA LEU A 67 10.73 2.05 9.59
C LEU A 67 10.44 1.89 11.08
N GLU A 68 11.32 2.42 11.91
CA GLU A 68 11.15 2.44 13.36
C GLU A 68 11.28 3.86 13.91
N LYS A 69 10.42 4.18 14.85
CA LYS A 69 10.48 5.43 15.63
C LYS A 69 10.36 5.12 17.11
N PRO A 70 11.46 4.75 17.78
CA PRO A 70 11.45 4.29 19.17
C PRO A 70 10.84 5.29 20.14
N SER A 71 11.04 6.59 19.92
CA SER A 71 10.45 7.66 20.76
C SER A 71 8.93 7.71 20.74
N LYS A 72 8.27 6.98 19.82
CA LYS A 72 6.82 6.88 19.71
C LYS A 72 6.32 5.45 19.86
N GLU A 73 7.21 4.52 20.21
CA GLU A 73 6.88 3.08 20.29
C GLU A 73 6.17 2.60 19.01
N PHE A 74 6.68 3.06 17.85
CA PHE A 74 6.11 2.78 16.55
C PHE A 74 7.15 2.14 15.64
N SER A 75 6.78 1.03 15.05
CA SER A 75 7.51 0.40 13.96
C SER A 75 6.54 -0.12 12.90
N ILE A 76 7.01 -0.18 11.67
CA ILE A 76 6.25 -0.72 10.54
C ILE A 76 7.20 -1.48 9.62
N ALA A 77 6.80 -2.68 9.25
CA ALA A 77 7.43 -3.45 8.20
C ALA A 77 6.45 -3.63 7.05
N ALA A 78 6.94 -3.61 5.84
CA ALA A 78 6.14 -3.81 4.64
C ALA A 78 6.95 -4.50 3.56
N GLY A 79 6.27 -5.23 2.70
CA GLY A 79 6.96 -5.92 1.61
C GLY A 79 6.09 -6.24 0.43
N ASP A 80 6.80 -6.65 -0.63
CA ASP A 80 6.28 -6.96 -1.94
C ASP A 80 5.57 -5.77 -2.62
N TYR A 81 5.66 -5.69 -3.94
CA TYR A 81 4.93 -4.67 -4.71
C TYR A 81 3.53 -5.16 -5.07
N LEU A 82 2.50 -4.51 -4.53
CA LEU A 82 1.17 -4.61 -5.14
C LEU A 82 1.11 -3.73 -6.39
N THR A 83 1.64 -2.52 -6.29
CA THR A 83 1.87 -1.63 -7.44
C THR A 83 3.02 -0.68 -7.13
N VAL A 84 3.80 -0.33 -8.15
CA VAL A 84 4.96 0.54 -8.04
C VAL A 84 5.02 1.48 -9.23
N ASN A 85 5.52 2.68 -9.02
CA ASN A 85 5.86 3.59 -10.12
C ASN A 85 7.16 4.34 -9.81
N ARG A 86 7.87 4.72 -10.88
CA ARG A 86 9.15 5.40 -10.84
C ARG A 86 9.09 6.67 -11.67
N PHE A 87 9.67 7.72 -11.13
CA PHE A 87 9.64 9.05 -11.75
C PHE A 87 11.05 9.65 -11.74
N SER A 88 11.36 10.41 -12.79
CA SER A 88 12.61 11.16 -12.93
C SER A 88 12.34 12.60 -13.37
N GLY A 89 13.38 13.43 -13.32
CA GLY A 89 13.31 14.82 -13.70
C GLY A 89 12.83 15.77 -12.58
N GLU A 90 12.78 17.06 -12.89
CA GLU A 90 12.47 18.12 -11.91
C GLU A 90 11.05 18.02 -11.33
N ASP A 91 10.11 17.50 -12.11
CA ASP A 91 8.70 17.36 -11.74
C ASP A 91 8.34 15.98 -11.13
N ARG A 92 9.34 15.14 -10.82
CA ARG A 92 9.13 13.78 -10.31
C ARG A 92 8.22 13.71 -9.09
N PHE A 93 8.37 14.65 -8.14
CA PHE A 93 7.52 14.68 -6.94
C PHE A 93 6.08 15.10 -7.25
N LEU A 94 5.87 16.01 -8.21
CA LEU A 94 4.53 16.39 -8.64
C LEU A 94 3.82 15.20 -9.30
N LYS A 95 4.48 14.53 -10.24
CA LYS A 95 3.96 13.31 -10.90
C LYS A 95 3.72 12.18 -9.90
N GLY A 96 4.63 12.01 -8.94
CA GLY A 96 4.49 11.02 -7.87
C GLY A 96 3.27 11.29 -7.00
N LYS A 97 3.03 12.55 -6.64
CA LYS A 97 1.83 12.97 -5.90
C LYS A 97 0.55 12.65 -6.67
N GLU A 98 0.48 13.03 -7.94
CA GLU A 98 -0.70 12.78 -8.81
C GLU A 98 -0.97 11.27 -8.93
N TRP A 99 0.08 10.47 -9.09
CA TRP A 99 -0.04 9.02 -9.11
C TRP A 99 -0.55 8.46 -7.77
N ALA A 100 0.00 8.92 -6.65
CA ALA A 100 -0.41 8.50 -5.31
C ALA A 100 -1.89 8.81 -5.05
N GLU A 101 -2.35 10.02 -5.39
CA GLU A 101 -3.75 10.42 -5.27
C GLU A 101 -4.66 9.52 -6.12
N ASN A 102 -4.25 9.18 -7.35
CA ASN A 102 -4.97 8.27 -8.22
C ASN A 102 -5.05 6.84 -7.64
N ILE A 103 -3.97 6.35 -7.02
CA ILE A 103 -3.97 5.04 -6.35
C ILE A 103 -4.94 5.05 -5.17
N PHE A 104 -4.88 6.04 -4.29
CA PHE A 104 -5.78 6.13 -3.12
C PHE A 104 -7.26 6.17 -3.52
N GLN A 105 -7.62 6.81 -4.64
CA GLN A 105 -9.00 6.80 -5.15
C GLN A 105 -9.51 5.42 -5.58
N LYS A 106 -8.62 4.46 -5.81
CA LYS A 106 -8.93 3.09 -6.24
C LYS A 106 -8.90 2.08 -5.10
N ILE A 107 -8.57 2.52 -3.89
CA ILE A 107 -8.48 1.65 -2.72
C ILE A 107 -9.78 1.73 -1.92
N GLN A 108 -10.38 0.59 -1.66
CA GLN A 108 -11.41 0.41 -0.65
C GLN A 108 -10.75 -0.09 0.63
N VAL A 109 -11.12 0.48 1.78
CA VAL A 109 -10.49 0.17 3.07
C VAL A 109 -11.47 -0.57 3.96
N ALA A 110 -11.05 -1.71 4.50
CA ALA A 110 -11.78 -2.51 5.47
C ALA A 110 -10.95 -2.64 6.75
N GLY A 111 -11.62 -2.61 7.91
CA GLY A 111 -10.99 -2.64 9.22
C GLY A 111 -10.69 -1.26 9.80
N ASP A 112 -10.11 -1.21 11.00
CA ASP A 112 -9.85 0.05 11.69
C ASP A 112 -8.59 0.74 11.13
N HIS A 113 -8.81 1.83 10.42
CA HIS A 113 -7.75 2.65 9.80
C HIS A 113 -7.43 3.93 10.59
N ARG A 114 -7.96 4.07 11.81
CA ARG A 114 -7.72 5.25 12.69
C ARG A 114 -6.48 5.09 13.54
N VAL A 115 -6.00 3.87 13.71
CA VAL A 115 -4.76 3.59 14.42
C VAL A 115 -3.57 3.97 13.54
N PRO A 116 -2.58 4.71 14.03
CA PRO A 116 -1.38 5.06 13.26
C PRO A 116 -0.67 3.81 12.72
N GLY A 117 -0.36 3.81 11.42
CA GLY A 117 0.28 2.68 10.75
C GLY A 117 -0.68 1.64 10.17
N THR A 118 -2.00 1.79 10.39
CA THR A 118 -3.01 0.93 9.78
C THR A 118 -3.55 1.52 8.48
N GLY A 119 -4.22 0.67 7.69
CA GLY A 119 -4.74 1.07 6.38
C GLY A 119 -3.66 1.16 5.29
N PRO A 120 -4.04 1.57 4.08
CA PRO A 120 -3.11 1.60 2.96
C PRO A 120 -2.04 2.66 3.14
N THR A 121 -0.77 2.25 3.07
CA THR A 121 0.39 3.12 3.19
C THR A 121 1.22 3.05 1.91
N LEU A 122 1.56 4.20 1.34
CA LEU A 122 2.53 4.28 0.26
C LEU A 122 3.93 4.53 0.82
N PHE A 123 4.88 3.73 0.40
CA PHE A 123 6.29 3.92 0.72
C PHE A 123 6.98 4.62 -0.43
N LEU A 124 7.92 5.51 -0.08
CA LEU A 124 8.62 6.36 -1.02
C LEU A 124 10.11 6.34 -0.72
N SER A 125 10.91 6.17 -1.77
CA SER A 125 12.34 6.43 -1.77
C SER A 125 12.71 7.42 -2.86
N ALA A 126 13.66 8.31 -2.58
CA ALA A 126 14.10 9.31 -3.54
C ALA A 126 15.59 9.61 -3.39
N THR A 127 16.25 9.87 -4.52
CA THR A 127 17.59 10.45 -4.54
C THR A 127 17.52 11.97 -4.39
N PHE A 128 18.65 12.59 -4.00
CA PHE A 128 18.76 14.05 -3.99
C PHE A 128 18.79 14.63 -5.41
N GLU A 129 19.39 13.91 -6.35
CA GLU A 129 19.52 14.31 -7.74
C GLU A 129 18.27 13.96 -8.54
N ASN A 130 17.93 14.83 -9.50
CA ASN A 130 16.74 14.65 -10.34
C ASN A 130 16.95 13.59 -11.42
N ASP A 131 18.20 13.39 -11.82
CA ASP A 131 18.60 12.52 -12.92
C ASP A 131 19.98 11.93 -12.55
N PRO A 132 20.00 10.80 -11.83
CA PRO A 132 21.26 10.17 -11.45
C PRO A 132 22.02 9.73 -12.69
N SER A 133 23.34 9.78 -12.61
CA SER A 133 24.20 9.24 -13.67
C SER A 133 23.88 7.76 -13.93
N ASP A 134 24.08 7.28 -15.16
CA ASP A 134 23.79 5.91 -15.63
C ASP A 134 24.34 4.75 -14.75
N SER A 135 25.14 5.06 -13.75
CA SER A 135 25.72 4.11 -12.80
C SER A 135 24.89 3.84 -11.56
N GLU A 136 23.82 4.59 -11.31
CA GLU A 136 23.02 4.43 -10.09
C GLU A 136 21.81 3.53 -10.34
N GLN A 137 21.75 2.43 -9.58
CA GLN A 137 20.63 1.47 -9.64
C GLN A 137 19.37 1.97 -8.92
N ILE A 138 19.45 3.11 -8.21
CA ILE A 138 18.34 3.66 -7.43
C ILE A 138 17.57 4.67 -8.29
N PRO A 139 16.26 4.48 -8.50
CA PRO A 139 15.46 5.43 -9.26
C PRO A 139 15.38 6.78 -8.54
N PRO A 140 15.35 7.91 -9.27
CA PRO A 140 15.23 9.26 -8.71
C PRO A 140 14.06 9.47 -7.76
N LEU A 141 12.95 8.79 -8.02
CA LEU A 141 11.81 8.64 -7.14
C LEU A 141 11.14 7.31 -7.44
N GLU A 142 10.98 6.50 -6.42
CA GLU A 142 10.14 5.30 -6.44
C GLU A 142 9.04 5.43 -5.40
N ILE A 143 7.81 5.12 -5.77
CA ILE A 143 6.66 5.07 -4.87
C ILE A 143 5.98 3.73 -5.07
N PHE A 144 5.69 3.02 -4.00
CA PHE A 144 4.97 1.75 -4.08
C PHE A 144 3.91 1.58 -3.00
N LEU A 145 2.88 0.84 -3.35
CA LEU A 145 1.91 0.27 -2.43
C LEU A 145 2.34 -1.16 -2.14
N PRO A 146 2.63 -1.52 -0.87
CA PRO A 146 3.01 -2.88 -0.53
C PRO A 146 1.80 -3.82 -0.60
N ARG A 147 2.09 -5.10 -0.77
CA ARG A 147 1.08 -6.16 -0.70
C ARG A 147 0.68 -6.46 0.73
N TRP A 148 1.61 -6.33 1.67
CA TRP A 148 1.39 -6.50 3.10
C TRP A 148 2.18 -5.48 3.91
N GLN A 149 1.67 -5.16 5.09
CA GLN A 149 2.34 -4.33 6.09
C GLN A 149 1.94 -4.77 7.50
N VAL A 150 2.84 -4.64 8.43
CA VAL A 150 2.68 -4.95 9.85
C VAL A 150 3.28 -3.85 10.70
#